data_b5546656273169f261866723cad82b1f
#
_entry.id   b5546656273169f261866723cad82b1f
#
_cell.length_a   1.000
_cell.length_b   1.000
_cell.length_c   1.000
_cell.angle_alpha   90.00
_cell.angle_beta   90.00
_cell.angle_gamma   90.00
#
_symmetry.space_group_name_H-M   'P 1'
#
loop_
_entity.id
_entity.type
_entity.pdbx_description
1 polymer ?
#
loop_
_entity_poly.entity_id
_entity_poly.type
_entity_poly.pdbx_seq_one_letter_code
_entity_poly.pdbx_strand_id
1 'polypeptide(L)'
;IDIRNNFSPEYEIPKDKAKIVSELRKAASDSKTVWLASDEDREGESIAWHLASVLKLDLASTRRIVFHEITKDAISNAILNPRQIDMNLVNSQQARRILDRIVGFEISPVLWKKVQPSLSAGRVQSVAVRLIVEREREIISFKSESSFRVTGLFYPDTSELPENNTIRAEASKKFRDDKEATAFLELCAPAEFSVSGITVKPGTRSPAPPFTTSTLQQEAYRKLGFSVAQTMTVAQKLYEAGKITYMRTDSTNLSKLALTKTRELIIAEYGEKYSKTRQFKTRSKSAQEAHEAIRPTYPETSSVTGSQNEKKLYELIWKRTIASQMSDAEVERTTILIGMNNSPVTFTATGEVIKFDGFLKVYSESTDTENGEDEKYILPKVEKGMNLLYETITATQKFTSPPPRYTEASLVKKLEELGIGRPSTYAPT
;
A
#
# COMPACT_ATOMS: atom_id res chain seq x y z
N ILE A 1 -11.39 -28.68 -21.91
CA ILE A 1 -10.78 -29.38 -20.76
C ILE A 1 -11.50 -30.71 -20.61
N ASP A 2 -10.75 -31.78 -20.69
CA ASP A 2 -11.27 -33.13 -20.47
C ASP A 2 -11.11 -33.53 -19.00
N ILE A 3 -12.21 -33.41 -18.25
CA ILE A 3 -12.23 -33.72 -16.80
C ILE A 3 -11.98 -35.22 -16.55
N ARG A 4 -12.37 -36.11 -17.50
CA ARG A 4 -12.21 -37.55 -17.34
C ARG A 4 -10.82 -38.04 -17.69
N ASN A 5 -10.06 -37.23 -18.45
CA ASN A 5 -8.70 -37.55 -18.88
C ASN A 5 -7.70 -36.60 -18.18
N ASN A 6 -7.61 -36.71 -16.87
CA ASN A 6 -6.66 -35.98 -16.04
C ASN A 6 -6.65 -34.45 -16.22
N PHE A 7 -7.84 -33.86 -16.47
CA PHE A 7 -8.05 -32.42 -16.71
C PHE A 7 -7.24 -31.88 -17.91
N SER A 8 -6.95 -32.70 -18.88
CA SER A 8 -6.15 -32.35 -20.04
C SER A 8 -6.73 -31.17 -20.80
N PRO A 9 -5.99 -30.04 -20.96
CA PRO A 9 -6.45 -28.91 -21.71
C PRO A 9 -6.22 -29.11 -23.22
N GLU A 10 -7.16 -28.69 -24.02
CA GLU A 10 -7.01 -28.52 -25.46
C GLU A 10 -6.84 -27.06 -25.80
N TYR A 11 -5.84 -26.73 -26.61
CA TYR A 11 -5.50 -25.36 -26.99
C TYR A 11 -5.72 -25.14 -28.48
N GLU A 12 -6.41 -24.06 -28.81
CA GLU A 12 -6.64 -23.63 -30.17
C GLU A 12 -6.04 -22.26 -30.44
N ILE A 13 -5.61 -22.03 -31.67
CA ILE A 13 -5.16 -20.71 -32.11
C ILE A 13 -6.42 -19.93 -32.56
N PRO A 14 -6.78 -18.82 -31.91
CA PRO A 14 -7.89 -17.99 -32.31
C PRO A 14 -7.72 -17.51 -33.76
N LYS A 15 -8.83 -17.45 -34.52
CA LYS A 15 -8.79 -17.07 -35.93
C LYS A 15 -8.16 -15.69 -36.18
N ASP A 16 -8.42 -14.74 -35.32
CA ASP A 16 -7.85 -13.38 -35.35
C ASP A 16 -6.33 -13.35 -35.10
N LYS A 17 -5.76 -14.39 -34.49
CA LYS A 17 -4.32 -14.54 -34.21
C LYS A 17 -3.58 -15.40 -35.24
N ALA A 18 -4.28 -16.07 -36.12
CA ALA A 18 -3.67 -17.00 -37.09
C ALA A 18 -2.62 -16.33 -37.99
N LYS A 19 -2.84 -15.08 -38.42
CA LYS A 19 -1.90 -14.30 -39.21
C LYS A 19 -0.59 -14.03 -38.44
N ILE A 20 -0.69 -13.53 -37.20
CA ILE A 20 0.47 -13.25 -36.33
C ILE A 20 1.27 -14.54 -36.09
N VAL A 21 0.58 -15.65 -35.82
CA VAL A 21 1.24 -16.95 -35.62
C VAL A 21 1.99 -17.39 -36.87
N SER A 22 1.40 -17.20 -38.06
CA SER A 22 2.08 -17.52 -39.33
C SER A 22 3.34 -16.68 -39.58
N GLU A 23 3.26 -15.36 -39.29
CA GLU A 23 4.42 -14.45 -39.37
C GLU A 23 5.53 -14.85 -38.41
N LEU A 24 5.18 -15.16 -37.15
CA LEU A 24 6.14 -15.61 -36.13
C LEU A 24 6.79 -16.96 -36.53
N ARG A 25 6.03 -17.91 -37.08
CA ARG A 25 6.59 -19.19 -37.53
C ARG A 25 7.60 -18.97 -38.65
N LYS A 26 7.28 -18.10 -39.60
CA LYS A 26 8.22 -17.75 -40.68
C LYS A 26 9.49 -17.11 -40.11
N ALA A 27 9.34 -16.09 -39.27
CA ALA A 27 10.51 -15.43 -38.66
C ALA A 27 11.34 -16.42 -37.83
N ALA A 28 10.74 -17.35 -37.10
CA ALA A 28 11.45 -18.37 -36.34
C ALA A 28 12.23 -19.35 -37.26
N SER A 29 11.62 -19.77 -38.37
CA SER A 29 12.30 -20.66 -39.35
C SER A 29 13.47 -20.00 -40.04
N ASP A 30 13.39 -18.70 -40.27
CA ASP A 30 14.44 -17.92 -40.96
C ASP A 30 15.56 -17.48 -39.97
N SER A 31 15.43 -17.72 -38.69
CA SER A 31 16.34 -17.30 -37.64
C SER A 31 17.26 -18.43 -37.18
N LYS A 32 18.53 -18.10 -36.90
CA LYS A 32 19.48 -19.05 -36.29
C LYS A 32 19.14 -19.40 -34.82
N THR A 33 18.54 -18.47 -34.10
CA THR A 33 18.25 -18.60 -32.67
C THR A 33 16.98 -17.85 -32.34
N VAL A 34 16.09 -18.49 -31.57
CA VAL A 34 14.88 -17.88 -31.05
C VAL A 34 15.02 -17.70 -29.53
N TRP A 35 14.82 -16.49 -29.07
CA TRP A 35 14.84 -16.15 -27.67
C TRP A 35 13.42 -15.88 -27.18
N LEU A 36 13.03 -16.47 -26.04
CA LEU A 36 11.75 -16.23 -25.42
C LEU A 36 11.94 -15.26 -24.25
N ALA A 37 11.45 -14.05 -24.40
CA ALA A 37 11.69 -12.91 -23.50
C ALA A 37 10.41 -12.35 -22.89
N SER A 38 9.41 -13.20 -22.64
CA SER A 38 8.20 -12.81 -21.89
C SER A 38 8.50 -12.48 -20.43
N ASP A 39 7.57 -11.82 -19.75
CA ASP A 39 7.72 -11.40 -18.34
C ASP A 39 8.16 -12.55 -17.42
N GLU A 40 8.76 -12.24 -16.29
CA GLU A 40 9.33 -13.21 -15.34
C GLU A 40 8.30 -13.78 -14.35
N ASP A 41 7.03 -13.61 -14.60
CA ASP A 41 5.99 -14.25 -13.80
C ASP A 41 5.51 -15.58 -14.42
N ARG A 42 4.63 -16.29 -13.70
CA ARG A 42 4.06 -17.55 -14.19
C ARG A 42 3.24 -17.40 -15.46
N GLU A 43 2.62 -16.25 -15.66
CA GLU A 43 1.87 -15.92 -16.87
C GLU A 43 2.82 -15.78 -18.05
N GLY A 44 3.95 -15.06 -17.88
CA GLY A 44 5.00 -14.95 -18.89
C GLY A 44 5.68 -16.29 -19.18
N GLU A 45 5.90 -17.14 -18.18
CA GLU A 45 6.45 -18.48 -18.39
C GLU A 45 5.50 -19.37 -19.21
N SER A 46 4.19 -19.28 -18.95
CA SER A 46 3.17 -19.96 -19.74
C SER A 46 3.11 -19.42 -21.18
N ILE A 47 3.27 -18.13 -21.39
CA ILE A 47 3.37 -17.52 -22.73
C ILE A 47 4.59 -18.08 -23.48
N ALA A 48 5.75 -18.13 -22.82
CA ALA A 48 6.96 -18.72 -23.43
C ALA A 48 6.74 -20.17 -23.85
N TRP A 49 6.11 -20.97 -22.99
CA TRP A 49 5.77 -22.38 -23.30
C TRP A 49 4.77 -22.50 -24.47
N HIS A 50 3.73 -21.69 -24.51
CA HIS A 50 2.78 -21.68 -25.62
C HIS A 50 3.46 -21.25 -26.93
N LEU A 51 4.32 -20.23 -26.90
CA LEU A 51 5.08 -19.82 -28.06
C LEU A 51 6.00 -20.95 -28.55
N ALA A 52 6.74 -21.61 -27.65
CA ALA A 52 7.56 -22.75 -28.02
C ALA A 52 6.75 -23.86 -28.69
N SER A 53 5.57 -24.19 -28.17
CA SER A 53 4.66 -25.21 -28.72
C SER A 53 4.14 -24.78 -30.09
N VAL A 54 3.68 -23.54 -30.25
CA VAL A 54 3.11 -23.01 -31.49
C VAL A 54 4.19 -22.87 -32.59
N LEU A 55 5.40 -22.47 -32.22
CA LEU A 55 6.53 -22.34 -33.14
C LEU A 55 7.25 -23.66 -33.38
N LYS A 56 6.84 -24.75 -32.73
CA LYS A 56 7.47 -26.08 -32.78
C LYS A 56 8.93 -26.06 -32.40
N LEU A 57 9.29 -25.28 -31.38
CA LEU A 57 10.65 -25.25 -30.83
C LEU A 57 10.86 -26.47 -29.93
N ASP A 58 12.07 -27.00 -29.93
CA ASP A 58 12.46 -28.03 -28.96
C ASP A 58 12.64 -27.41 -27.58
N LEU A 59 11.85 -27.87 -26.61
CA LEU A 59 11.88 -27.35 -25.24
C LEU A 59 13.24 -27.53 -24.53
N ALA A 60 13.98 -28.59 -24.91
CA ALA A 60 15.29 -28.87 -24.31
C ALA A 60 16.35 -27.88 -24.76
N SER A 61 16.23 -27.35 -25.96
CA SER A 61 17.18 -26.36 -26.54
C SER A 61 16.65 -24.95 -26.53
N THR A 62 15.43 -24.72 -26.05
CA THR A 62 14.80 -23.40 -26.03
C THR A 62 15.53 -22.44 -25.09
N ARG A 63 15.80 -21.23 -25.57
CA ARG A 63 16.49 -20.18 -24.81
C ARG A 63 15.48 -19.22 -24.20
N ARG A 64 15.19 -19.39 -22.92
CA ARG A 64 14.37 -18.49 -22.12
C ARG A 64 15.26 -17.47 -21.45
N ILE A 65 15.01 -16.18 -21.67
CA ILE A 65 15.68 -15.07 -20.97
C ILE A 65 14.68 -14.36 -20.07
N VAL A 66 15.13 -14.02 -18.88
CA VAL A 66 14.34 -13.32 -17.86
C VAL A 66 15.13 -12.16 -17.28
N PHE A 67 14.42 -11.08 -16.98
CA PHE A 67 15.02 -9.89 -16.40
C PHE A 67 13.94 -9.12 -15.63
N HIS A 68 14.32 -8.54 -14.49
CA HIS A 68 13.42 -7.76 -13.62
C HIS A 68 13.26 -6.31 -14.08
N GLU A 69 14.16 -5.84 -14.95
CA GLU A 69 14.18 -4.48 -15.45
C GLU A 69 14.66 -4.45 -16.91
N ILE A 70 14.13 -3.52 -17.67
CA ILE A 70 14.50 -3.35 -19.09
C ILE A 70 15.66 -2.35 -19.16
N THR A 71 16.87 -2.83 -18.85
CA THR A 71 18.11 -2.09 -18.96
C THR A 71 19.09 -2.84 -19.85
N LYS A 72 20.05 -2.10 -20.42
CA LYS A 72 21.09 -2.70 -21.28
C LYS A 72 21.82 -3.84 -20.54
N ASP A 73 22.20 -3.60 -19.29
CA ASP A 73 22.99 -4.56 -18.53
C ASP A 73 22.16 -5.80 -18.16
N ALA A 74 20.90 -5.62 -17.71
CA ALA A 74 20.00 -6.72 -17.38
C ALA A 74 19.72 -7.59 -18.61
N ILE A 75 19.41 -6.97 -19.76
CA ILE A 75 19.16 -7.70 -21.01
C ILE A 75 20.42 -8.41 -21.50
N SER A 76 21.58 -7.74 -21.49
CA SER A 76 22.84 -8.36 -21.91
C SER A 76 23.20 -9.57 -21.03
N ASN A 77 23.03 -9.43 -19.72
CA ASN A 77 23.27 -10.54 -18.79
C ASN A 77 22.29 -11.70 -19.02
N ALA A 78 21.01 -11.41 -19.26
CA ALA A 78 20.00 -12.43 -19.56
C ALA A 78 20.30 -13.19 -20.87
N ILE A 79 20.81 -12.51 -21.90
CA ILE A 79 21.24 -13.13 -23.17
C ILE A 79 22.45 -14.03 -22.95
N LEU A 80 23.40 -13.63 -22.11
CA LEU A 80 24.59 -14.45 -21.79
C LEU A 80 24.26 -15.66 -20.92
N ASN A 81 23.20 -15.59 -20.12
CA ASN A 81 22.80 -16.62 -19.17
C ASN A 81 21.34 -17.09 -19.39
N PRO A 82 21.02 -17.65 -20.58
CA PRO A 82 19.67 -18.16 -20.83
C PRO A 82 19.39 -19.39 -19.99
N ARG A 83 18.15 -19.57 -19.62
CA ARG A 83 17.66 -20.80 -18.95
C ARG A 83 16.69 -21.56 -19.83
N GLN A 84 16.27 -22.71 -19.39
CA GLN A 84 15.12 -23.43 -19.94
C GLN A 84 13.80 -22.88 -19.38
N ILE A 85 12.69 -23.24 -20.01
CA ILE A 85 11.35 -22.95 -19.51
C ILE A 85 11.15 -23.74 -18.20
N ASP A 86 10.71 -23.03 -17.16
CA ASP A 86 10.36 -23.66 -15.87
C ASP A 86 8.96 -24.28 -15.96
N MET A 87 8.93 -25.59 -16.15
CA MET A 87 7.69 -26.36 -16.25
C MET A 87 6.86 -26.35 -14.96
N ASN A 88 7.46 -26.09 -13.78
CA ASN A 88 6.70 -25.96 -12.54
C ASN A 88 5.86 -24.68 -12.54
N LEU A 89 6.42 -23.58 -13.03
CA LEU A 89 5.66 -22.33 -13.22
C LEU A 89 4.57 -22.48 -14.27
N VAL A 90 4.87 -23.13 -15.39
CA VAL A 90 3.87 -23.44 -16.44
C VAL A 90 2.73 -24.28 -15.87
N ASN A 91 3.05 -25.38 -15.19
CA ASN A 91 2.04 -26.26 -14.59
C ASN A 91 1.22 -25.54 -13.51
N SER A 92 1.85 -24.69 -12.71
CA SER A 92 1.16 -23.87 -11.70
C SER A 92 0.15 -22.90 -12.35
N GLN A 93 0.51 -22.26 -13.47
CA GLN A 93 -0.38 -21.39 -14.21
C GLN A 93 -1.53 -22.18 -14.87
N GLN A 94 -1.22 -23.32 -15.49
CA GLN A 94 -2.23 -24.18 -16.11
C GLN A 94 -3.22 -24.73 -15.08
N ALA A 95 -2.74 -25.25 -13.96
CA ALA A 95 -3.60 -25.74 -12.89
C ALA A 95 -4.58 -24.67 -12.39
N ARG A 96 -4.08 -23.44 -12.21
CA ARG A 96 -4.91 -22.30 -11.85
C ARG A 96 -5.97 -22.01 -12.91
N ARG A 97 -5.57 -21.93 -14.18
CA ARG A 97 -6.48 -21.64 -15.30
C ARG A 97 -7.57 -22.72 -15.44
N ILE A 98 -7.17 -23.98 -15.29
CA ILE A 98 -8.10 -25.11 -15.32
C ILE A 98 -9.10 -25.01 -14.17
N LEU A 99 -8.61 -24.79 -12.96
CA LEU A 99 -9.43 -24.64 -11.76
C LEU A 99 -10.41 -23.46 -11.88
N ASP A 100 -9.95 -22.28 -12.34
CA ASP A 100 -10.80 -21.12 -12.53
C ASP A 100 -11.91 -21.40 -13.57
N ARG A 101 -11.60 -22.13 -14.64
CA ARG A 101 -12.59 -22.54 -15.62
C ARG A 101 -13.61 -23.54 -15.09
N ILE A 102 -13.16 -24.57 -14.38
CA ILE A 102 -14.06 -25.56 -13.77
C ILE A 102 -15.00 -24.86 -12.79
N VAL A 103 -14.48 -24.08 -11.87
CA VAL A 103 -15.29 -23.30 -10.91
C VAL A 103 -16.28 -22.39 -11.63
N GLY A 104 -15.84 -21.66 -12.66
CA GLY A 104 -16.71 -20.79 -13.45
C GLY A 104 -17.81 -21.53 -14.17
N PHE A 105 -17.50 -22.61 -14.87
CA PHE A 105 -18.49 -23.36 -15.66
C PHE A 105 -19.45 -24.21 -14.82
N GLU A 106 -19.00 -24.74 -13.69
CA GLU A 106 -19.86 -25.57 -12.82
C GLU A 106 -20.76 -24.73 -11.92
N ILE A 107 -20.25 -23.61 -11.39
CA ILE A 107 -20.98 -22.80 -10.41
C ILE A 107 -21.83 -21.70 -11.08
N SER A 108 -21.38 -21.09 -12.18
CA SER A 108 -22.16 -20.01 -12.82
C SER A 108 -23.57 -20.45 -13.25
N PRO A 109 -23.80 -21.65 -13.82
CA PRO A 109 -25.14 -22.12 -14.12
C PRO A 109 -26.05 -22.28 -12.90
N VAL A 110 -25.47 -22.60 -11.73
CA VAL A 110 -26.23 -22.66 -10.47
C VAL A 110 -26.69 -21.25 -10.08
N LEU A 111 -25.83 -20.25 -10.24
CA LEU A 111 -26.19 -18.85 -10.01
C LEU A 111 -27.29 -18.39 -10.97
N TRP A 112 -27.21 -18.77 -12.25
CA TRP A 112 -28.26 -18.42 -13.24
C TRP A 112 -29.60 -18.98 -12.87
N LYS A 113 -29.64 -20.23 -12.41
CA LYS A 113 -30.88 -20.92 -12.04
C LYS A 113 -31.46 -20.43 -10.69
N LYS A 114 -30.61 -20.05 -9.73
CA LYS A 114 -31.04 -19.79 -8.36
C LYS A 114 -31.06 -18.31 -7.97
N VAL A 115 -30.31 -17.45 -8.66
CA VAL A 115 -30.17 -16.04 -8.34
C VAL A 115 -30.60 -15.18 -9.54
N GLN A 116 -29.78 -15.08 -10.58
CA GLN A 116 -30.03 -14.24 -11.74
C GLN A 116 -29.19 -14.71 -12.93
N PRO A 117 -29.75 -14.70 -14.20
CA PRO A 117 -28.99 -14.96 -15.41
C PRO A 117 -27.76 -14.03 -15.54
N SER A 118 -26.74 -14.51 -16.25
CA SER A 118 -25.50 -13.77 -16.56
C SER A 118 -24.55 -13.49 -15.39
N LEU A 119 -24.81 -13.99 -14.19
CA LEU A 119 -23.84 -13.92 -13.08
C LEU A 119 -22.68 -14.90 -13.34
N SER A 120 -21.49 -14.55 -12.90
CA SER A 120 -20.33 -15.42 -12.97
C SER A 120 -19.76 -15.73 -11.58
N ALA A 121 -19.30 -16.96 -11.39
CA ALA A 121 -18.55 -17.37 -10.22
C ALA A 121 -17.05 -17.35 -10.51
N GLY A 122 -16.28 -16.85 -9.54
CA GLY A 122 -14.82 -16.85 -9.62
C GLY A 122 -14.20 -16.93 -8.24
N ARG A 123 -13.04 -17.58 -8.11
CA ARG A 123 -12.42 -17.85 -6.80
C ARG A 123 -12.04 -16.57 -6.03
N VAL A 124 -11.53 -15.54 -6.70
CA VAL A 124 -11.20 -14.25 -6.08
C VAL A 124 -12.43 -13.33 -6.06
N GLN A 125 -13.11 -13.21 -7.19
CA GLN A 125 -14.29 -12.37 -7.37
C GLN A 125 -15.39 -12.68 -6.34
N SER A 126 -15.73 -13.97 -6.16
CA SER A 126 -16.80 -14.36 -5.22
C SER A 126 -16.43 -14.03 -3.76
N VAL A 127 -15.13 -14.11 -3.41
CA VAL A 127 -14.68 -13.72 -2.07
C VAL A 127 -14.70 -12.21 -1.91
N ALA A 128 -14.31 -11.44 -2.92
CA ALA A 128 -14.40 -9.98 -2.89
C ALA A 128 -15.85 -9.53 -2.67
N VAL A 129 -16.81 -10.10 -3.42
CA VAL A 129 -18.24 -9.83 -3.23
C VAL A 129 -18.70 -10.20 -1.81
N ARG A 130 -18.28 -11.35 -1.29
CA ARG A 130 -18.59 -11.76 0.08
C ARG A 130 -18.10 -10.75 1.11
N LEU A 131 -16.86 -10.30 1.01
CA LEU A 131 -16.29 -9.30 1.93
C LEU A 131 -17.08 -7.99 1.91
N ILE A 132 -17.48 -7.54 0.71
CA ILE A 132 -18.29 -6.32 0.56
C ILE A 132 -19.66 -6.51 1.21
N VAL A 133 -20.32 -7.64 0.97
CA VAL A 133 -21.64 -7.95 1.56
C VAL A 133 -21.55 -8.09 3.09
N GLU A 134 -20.54 -8.75 3.61
CA GLU A 134 -20.32 -8.87 5.05
C GLU A 134 -20.10 -7.49 5.68
N ARG A 135 -19.29 -6.62 5.05
CA ARG A 135 -19.10 -5.24 5.48
C ARG A 135 -20.40 -4.43 5.46
N GLU A 136 -21.23 -4.57 4.44
CA GLU A 136 -22.51 -3.87 4.36
C GLU A 136 -23.47 -4.35 5.45
N ARG A 137 -23.46 -5.65 5.77
CA ARG A 137 -24.24 -6.19 6.90
C ARG A 137 -23.77 -5.64 8.25
N GLU A 138 -22.45 -5.50 8.46
CA GLU A 138 -21.87 -4.85 9.64
C GLU A 138 -22.38 -3.41 9.76
N ILE A 139 -22.38 -2.66 8.65
CA ILE A 139 -22.85 -1.27 8.60
C ILE A 139 -24.35 -1.19 8.92
N ILE A 140 -25.17 -2.03 8.31
CA ILE A 140 -26.63 -2.04 8.51
C ILE A 140 -27.00 -2.44 9.95
N SER A 141 -26.29 -3.39 10.53
CA SER A 141 -26.53 -3.86 11.89
C SER A 141 -25.93 -2.96 12.97
N PHE A 142 -25.09 -1.99 12.58
CA PHE A 142 -24.41 -1.11 13.51
C PHE A 142 -25.40 -0.22 14.28
N LYS A 143 -25.28 -0.23 15.60
CA LYS A 143 -26.03 0.67 16.48
C LYS A 143 -25.12 1.79 16.93
N SER A 144 -25.44 3.01 16.50
CA SER A 144 -24.70 4.17 16.92
C SER A 144 -24.97 4.48 18.40
N GLU A 145 -23.90 4.67 19.14
CA GLU A 145 -23.92 5.12 20.53
C GLU A 145 -23.38 6.54 20.60
N SER A 146 -24.01 7.39 21.40
CA SER A 146 -23.52 8.75 21.63
C SER A 146 -22.77 8.85 22.94
N SER A 147 -21.79 9.72 22.98
CA SER A 147 -21.12 10.16 24.18
C SER A 147 -20.66 11.61 24.02
N PHE A 148 -20.49 12.32 25.11
CA PHE A 148 -19.96 13.67 25.09
C PHE A 148 -18.45 13.62 25.38
N ARG A 149 -17.69 14.36 24.57
CA ARG A 149 -16.28 14.64 24.82
C ARG A 149 -16.17 16.10 25.25
N VAL A 150 -15.45 16.33 26.32
CA VAL A 150 -15.20 17.69 26.80
C VAL A 150 -13.78 18.10 26.39
N THR A 151 -13.70 19.20 25.68
CA THR A 151 -12.41 19.79 25.22
C THR A 151 -12.29 21.19 25.78
N GLY A 152 -11.13 21.50 26.36
CA GLY A 152 -10.79 22.83 26.83
C GLY A 152 -9.67 23.45 26.00
N LEU A 153 -9.71 24.77 25.82
CA LEU A 153 -8.63 25.59 25.34
C LEU A 153 -8.04 26.33 26.54
N PHE A 154 -6.80 26.00 26.88
CA PHE A 154 -6.07 26.52 28.02
C PHE A 154 -4.90 27.38 27.59
N TYR A 155 -4.47 28.30 28.41
CA TYR A 155 -3.26 29.10 28.20
C TYR A 155 -2.60 29.41 29.55
N PRO A 156 -1.26 29.62 29.56
CA PRO A 156 -0.54 30.01 30.79
C PRO A 156 -1.08 31.33 31.37
N ASP A 157 -1.17 31.40 32.69
CA ASP A 157 -1.53 32.64 33.40
C ASP A 157 -0.36 33.62 33.38
N THR A 158 -0.08 34.14 32.18
CA THR A 158 0.93 35.18 31.93
C THR A 158 0.21 36.37 31.32
N SER A 159 0.61 37.59 31.69
CA SER A 159 -0.08 38.84 31.37
C SER A 159 -0.25 39.19 29.88
N GLU A 160 0.13 38.30 28.96
CA GLU A 160 -0.04 38.45 27.52
C GLU A 160 -0.77 37.24 26.96
N LEU A 161 -1.92 37.51 26.30
CA LEU A 161 -2.63 36.51 25.43
C LEU A 161 -1.84 36.39 24.12
N PRO A 162 -1.01 35.37 23.90
CA PRO A 162 -0.34 35.21 22.65
C PRO A 162 -1.25 34.35 21.76
N GLU A 163 -1.49 34.80 20.54
CA GLU A 163 -2.27 34.10 19.49
C GLU A 163 -1.78 32.64 19.21
N ASN A 164 -0.62 32.24 19.74
CA ASN A 164 0.02 30.94 19.50
C ASN A 164 0.35 30.14 20.78
N ASN A 165 -0.24 30.49 21.94
CA ASN A 165 0.10 29.87 23.22
C ASN A 165 -1.06 29.08 23.86
N THR A 166 -2.01 28.63 23.05
CA THR A 166 -3.16 27.84 23.52
C THR A 166 -2.82 26.35 23.60
N ILE A 167 -3.36 25.68 24.59
CA ILE A 167 -3.27 24.25 24.81
C ILE A 167 -4.66 23.64 24.63
N ARG A 168 -4.89 22.96 23.53
CA ARG A 168 -6.13 22.19 23.34
C ARG A 168 -5.99 20.86 24.06
N ALA A 169 -6.83 20.61 25.05
CA ALA A 169 -6.82 19.38 25.85
C ALA A 169 -8.19 18.75 25.94
N GLU A 170 -8.22 17.41 25.92
CA GLU A 170 -9.45 16.62 26.07
C GLU A 170 -9.54 16.01 27.47
N ALA A 171 -10.73 16.04 28.07
CA ALA A 171 -10.96 15.42 29.36
C ALA A 171 -10.73 13.90 29.31
N SER A 172 -10.11 13.34 30.35
CA SER A 172 -9.78 11.92 30.44
C SER A 172 -11.01 11.00 30.52
N LYS A 173 -12.17 11.58 30.80
CA LYS A 173 -13.47 10.88 30.91
C LYS A 173 -14.39 11.26 29.74
N LYS A 174 -15.06 10.27 29.16
CA LYS A 174 -16.22 10.46 28.29
C LYS A 174 -17.48 10.48 29.12
N PHE A 175 -18.42 11.36 28.80
CA PHE A 175 -19.69 11.50 29.51
C PHE A 175 -20.80 10.86 28.69
N ARG A 176 -21.70 10.15 29.35
CA ARG A 176 -22.70 9.32 28.66
C ARG A 176 -23.85 10.13 28.06
N ASP A 177 -24.26 11.17 28.76
CA ASP A 177 -25.41 11.98 28.40
C ASP A 177 -25.16 13.48 28.66
N ASP A 178 -26.09 14.29 28.24
CA ASP A 178 -26.07 15.74 28.37
C ASP A 178 -26.02 16.17 29.85
N LYS A 179 -26.75 15.50 30.73
CA LYS A 179 -26.81 15.83 32.18
C LYS A 179 -25.44 15.64 32.84
N GLU A 180 -24.79 14.52 32.53
CA GLU A 180 -23.44 14.23 33.05
C GLU A 180 -22.43 15.20 32.54
N ALA A 181 -22.51 15.58 31.23
CA ALA A 181 -21.65 16.57 30.62
C ALA A 181 -21.86 17.99 31.17
N THR A 182 -23.12 18.41 31.33
CA THR A 182 -23.49 19.70 31.92
C THR A 182 -23.00 19.81 33.36
N ALA A 183 -23.26 18.82 34.19
CA ALA A 183 -22.77 18.79 35.57
C ALA A 183 -21.24 18.92 35.64
N PHE A 184 -20.50 18.31 34.70
CA PHE A 184 -19.08 18.45 34.65
C PHE A 184 -18.64 19.87 34.20
N LEU A 185 -19.33 20.47 33.23
CA LEU A 185 -19.04 21.87 32.82
C LEU A 185 -19.31 22.85 33.96
N GLU A 186 -20.35 22.64 34.77
CA GLU A 186 -20.64 23.43 35.97
C GLU A 186 -19.53 23.31 37.02
N LEU A 187 -18.88 22.13 37.14
CA LEU A 187 -17.70 21.94 37.99
C LEU A 187 -16.49 22.65 37.44
N CYS A 188 -16.34 22.75 36.11
CA CYS A 188 -15.22 23.44 35.47
C CYS A 188 -15.29 24.96 35.64
N ALA A 189 -16.48 25.55 35.70
CA ALA A 189 -16.64 27.00 35.73
C ALA A 189 -15.93 27.70 36.92
N PRO A 190 -16.04 27.24 38.17
CA PRO A 190 -15.29 27.79 39.31
C PRO A 190 -13.92 27.15 39.53
N ALA A 191 -13.49 26.20 38.69
CA ALA A 191 -12.29 25.44 38.94
C ALA A 191 -11.01 26.22 38.62
N GLU A 192 -9.98 25.97 39.41
CA GLU A 192 -8.60 26.38 39.11
C GLU A 192 -7.89 25.25 38.42
N PHE A 193 -7.23 25.57 37.30
CA PHE A 193 -6.51 24.61 36.48
C PHE A 193 -5.02 24.80 36.63
N SER A 194 -4.30 23.68 36.71
CA SER A 194 -2.83 23.71 36.75
C SER A 194 -2.23 22.52 36.03
N VAL A 195 -0.99 22.66 35.59
CA VAL A 195 -0.24 21.56 34.98
C VAL A 195 0.13 20.54 36.05
N SER A 196 -0.60 19.44 36.12
CA SER A 196 -0.37 18.36 37.12
C SER A 196 0.80 17.46 36.74
N GLY A 197 1.11 17.35 35.45
CA GLY A 197 2.23 16.54 34.97
C GLY A 197 2.62 16.84 33.56
N ILE A 198 3.91 16.66 33.25
CA ILE A 198 4.45 16.72 31.90
C ILE A 198 5.24 15.44 31.66
N THR A 199 4.98 14.77 30.57
CA THR A 199 5.74 13.59 30.15
C THR A 199 6.27 13.82 28.75
N VAL A 200 7.59 13.75 28.61
CA VAL A 200 8.27 13.83 27.31
C VAL A 200 8.85 12.47 27.00
N LYS A 201 8.46 11.88 25.86
CA LYS A 201 8.94 10.58 25.42
C LYS A 201 9.57 10.70 24.04
N PRO A 202 10.84 10.29 23.88
CA PRO A 202 11.41 10.15 22.57
C PRO A 202 10.71 9.00 21.82
N GLY A 203 10.56 9.15 20.52
CA GLY A 203 10.00 8.17 19.64
C GLY A 203 10.72 8.16 18.30
N THR A 204 10.56 7.08 17.56
CA THR A 204 11.07 6.98 16.19
C THR A 204 9.97 6.56 15.25
N ARG A 205 9.97 7.13 14.04
CA ARG A 205 9.13 6.67 12.93
C ARG A 205 10.04 6.06 11.88
N SER A 206 9.80 4.80 11.51
CA SER A 206 10.57 4.12 10.47
C SER A 206 9.87 4.21 9.13
N PRO A 207 10.61 4.30 8.02
CA PRO A 207 10.01 4.30 6.70
C PRO A 207 9.42 2.94 6.37
N ALA A 208 8.39 2.95 5.55
CA ALA A 208 7.82 1.74 5.00
C ALA A 208 8.71 1.10 3.92
N PRO A 209 8.55 -0.21 3.65
CA PRO A 209 9.28 -0.91 2.60
C PRO A 209 9.04 -0.31 1.22
N PRO A 210 9.91 -0.60 0.22
CA PRO A 210 9.62 -0.35 -1.17
C PRO A 210 8.30 -0.99 -1.61
N PHE A 211 7.72 -0.51 -2.70
CA PHE A 211 6.41 -0.97 -3.13
C PHE A 211 6.39 -2.42 -3.61
N THR A 212 5.35 -3.13 -3.17
CA THR A 212 4.76 -4.29 -3.85
C THR A 212 3.64 -3.81 -4.77
N THR A 213 3.10 -4.68 -5.62
CA THR A 213 1.91 -4.37 -6.43
C THR A 213 0.75 -3.84 -5.58
N SER A 214 0.44 -4.54 -4.49
CA SER A 214 -0.66 -4.17 -3.59
C SER A 214 -0.44 -2.81 -2.93
N THR A 215 0.74 -2.57 -2.37
CA THR A 215 1.03 -1.30 -1.68
C THR A 215 1.13 -0.13 -2.65
N LEU A 216 1.60 -0.35 -3.90
CA LEU A 216 1.58 0.67 -4.94
C LEU A 216 0.14 1.06 -5.32
N GLN A 217 -0.74 0.09 -5.50
CA GLN A 217 -2.15 0.32 -5.81
C GLN A 217 -2.85 1.12 -4.69
N GLN A 218 -2.59 0.78 -3.43
CA GLN A 218 -3.14 1.48 -2.27
C GLN A 218 -2.69 2.94 -2.22
N GLU A 219 -1.39 3.19 -2.34
CA GLU A 219 -0.85 4.56 -2.25
C GLU A 219 -1.18 5.40 -3.47
N ALA A 220 -1.21 4.82 -4.68
CA ALA A 220 -1.64 5.52 -5.88
C ALA A 220 -3.11 5.93 -5.81
N TYR A 221 -3.98 5.08 -5.25
CA TYR A 221 -5.37 5.44 -4.98
C TYR A 221 -5.47 6.62 -4.01
N ARG A 222 -4.79 6.55 -2.86
CA ARG A 222 -4.86 7.56 -1.80
C ARG A 222 -4.27 8.91 -2.22
N LYS A 223 -3.08 8.89 -2.84
CA LYS A 223 -2.32 10.12 -3.15
C LYS A 223 -2.60 10.70 -4.52
N LEU A 224 -2.90 9.85 -5.50
CA LEU A 224 -3.06 10.27 -6.89
C LEU A 224 -4.51 10.16 -7.39
N GLY A 225 -5.40 9.53 -6.63
CA GLY A 225 -6.77 9.23 -7.04
C GLY A 225 -6.85 8.22 -8.19
N PHE A 226 -5.82 7.40 -8.40
CA PHE A 226 -5.81 6.41 -9.47
C PHE A 226 -6.58 5.17 -9.05
N SER A 227 -7.43 4.64 -9.95
CA SER A 227 -8.01 3.32 -9.75
C SER A 227 -6.91 2.26 -9.81
N VAL A 228 -7.20 1.07 -9.26
CA VAL A 228 -6.28 -0.07 -9.29
C VAL A 228 -5.90 -0.43 -10.73
N ALA A 229 -6.87 -0.45 -11.64
CA ALA A 229 -6.65 -0.74 -13.06
C ALA A 229 -5.79 0.34 -13.74
N GLN A 230 -6.05 1.63 -13.48
CA GLN A 230 -5.26 2.73 -14.00
C GLN A 230 -3.81 2.67 -13.50
N THR A 231 -3.60 2.39 -12.23
CA THR A 231 -2.27 2.23 -11.63
C THR A 231 -1.47 1.17 -12.36
N MET A 232 -2.06 -0.01 -12.63
CA MET A 232 -1.37 -1.09 -13.33
C MET A 232 -1.08 -0.76 -14.79
N THR A 233 -2.01 -0.08 -15.47
CA THR A 233 -1.79 0.35 -16.87
C THR A 233 -0.62 1.34 -16.98
N VAL A 234 -0.54 2.30 -16.06
CA VAL A 234 0.56 3.29 -16.03
C VAL A 234 1.88 2.63 -15.62
N ALA A 235 1.86 1.75 -14.62
CA ALA A 235 3.05 1.00 -14.19
C ALA A 235 3.60 0.11 -15.30
N GLN A 236 2.74 -0.54 -16.10
CA GLN A 236 3.14 -1.33 -17.27
C GLN A 236 3.89 -0.46 -18.27
N LYS A 237 3.39 0.73 -18.59
CA LYS A 237 4.07 1.67 -19.51
C LYS A 237 5.44 2.11 -18.99
N LEU A 238 5.53 2.40 -17.69
CA LEU A 238 6.82 2.77 -17.08
C LEU A 238 7.83 1.61 -17.13
N TYR A 239 7.38 0.38 -16.90
CA TYR A 239 8.21 -0.82 -17.02
C TYR A 239 8.68 -1.04 -18.46
N GLU A 240 7.76 -1.03 -19.43
CA GLU A 240 8.09 -1.19 -20.86
C GLU A 240 9.05 -0.11 -21.39
N ALA A 241 8.97 1.11 -20.82
CA ALA A 241 9.90 2.19 -21.10
C ALA A 241 11.23 2.09 -20.32
N GLY A 242 11.46 1.02 -19.56
CA GLY A 242 12.67 0.79 -18.77
C GLY A 242 12.86 1.77 -17.62
N LYS A 243 11.78 2.36 -17.07
CA LYS A 243 11.86 3.37 -16.00
C LYS A 243 11.77 2.77 -14.62
N ILE A 244 11.05 1.67 -14.47
CA ILE A 244 10.87 0.94 -13.20
C ILE A 244 11.13 -0.55 -13.39
N THR A 245 11.34 -1.25 -12.29
CA THR A 245 11.36 -2.72 -12.25
C THR A 245 9.97 -3.30 -12.51
N TYR A 246 9.89 -4.61 -12.71
CA TYR A 246 8.63 -5.30 -12.98
C TYR A 246 7.57 -5.03 -11.91
N MET A 247 6.39 -4.60 -12.32
CA MET A 247 5.36 -4.07 -11.43
C MET A 247 4.45 -5.13 -10.80
N ARG A 248 4.54 -6.40 -11.21
CA ARG A 248 3.77 -7.50 -10.61
C ARG A 248 4.66 -8.29 -9.65
N THR A 249 4.82 -7.78 -8.44
CA THR A 249 5.64 -8.40 -7.41
C THR A 249 5.00 -8.28 -6.04
N ASP A 250 5.20 -9.27 -5.21
CA ASP A 250 4.89 -9.26 -3.76
C ASP A 250 6.17 -9.16 -2.92
N SER A 251 7.32 -8.97 -3.57
CA SER A 251 8.62 -8.79 -2.93
C SER A 251 8.85 -7.34 -2.50
N THR A 252 9.49 -7.16 -1.36
CA THR A 252 10.00 -5.88 -0.86
C THR A 252 11.52 -5.79 -0.93
N ASN A 253 12.18 -6.78 -1.54
CA ASN A 253 13.63 -6.85 -1.63
C ASN A 253 14.18 -5.87 -2.66
N LEU A 254 15.38 -5.38 -2.40
CA LEU A 254 16.18 -4.60 -3.36
C LEU A 254 17.49 -5.34 -3.63
N SER A 255 17.94 -5.31 -4.88
CA SER A 255 19.24 -5.87 -5.25
C SER A 255 20.38 -5.10 -4.60
N LYS A 256 21.53 -5.75 -4.45
CA LYS A 256 22.73 -5.10 -3.90
C LYS A 256 23.11 -3.84 -4.68
N LEU A 257 22.99 -3.87 -6.00
CA LEU A 257 23.27 -2.73 -6.87
C LEU A 257 22.31 -1.57 -6.58
N ALA A 258 21.01 -1.85 -6.49
CA ALA A 258 19.99 -0.84 -6.16
C ALA A 258 20.24 -0.22 -4.77
N LEU A 259 20.57 -1.04 -3.76
CA LEU A 259 20.91 -0.56 -2.42
C LEU A 259 22.13 0.36 -2.44
N THR A 260 23.19 -0.01 -3.16
CA THR A 260 24.43 0.78 -3.24
C THR A 260 24.17 2.12 -3.92
N LYS A 261 23.54 2.13 -5.09
CA LYS A 261 23.21 3.35 -5.84
C LYS A 261 22.27 4.28 -5.08
N THR A 262 21.27 3.70 -4.43
CA THR A 262 20.34 4.50 -3.60
C THR A 262 21.05 5.12 -2.40
N ARG A 263 21.96 4.39 -1.74
CA ARG A 263 22.77 4.92 -0.66
C ARG A 263 23.64 6.08 -1.11
N GLU A 264 24.35 5.91 -2.22
CA GLU A 264 25.22 6.95 -2.79
C GLU A 264 24.43 8.22 -3.10
N LEU A 265 23.25 8.09 -3.69
CA LEU A 265 22.35 9.20 -3.97
C LEU A 265 21.90 9.91 -2.68
N ILE A 266 21.47 9.15 -1.67
CA ILE A 266 21.02 9.72 -0.38
C ILE A 266 22.15 10.51 0.28
N ILE A 267 23.36 9.97 0.28
CA ILE A 267 24.53 10.64 0.87
C ILE A 267 24.86 11.93 0.09
N ALA A 268 24.81 11.88 -1.23
CA ALA A 268 25.12 13.04 -2.08
C ALA A 268 24.09 14.18 -1.94
N GLU A 269 22.79 13.85 -1.87
CA GLU A 269 21.74 14.87 -1.87
C GLU A 269 21.32 15.34 -0.48
N TYR A 270 21.36 14.44 0.52
CA TYR A 270 20.82 14.72 1.87
C TYR A 270 21.89 14.64 2.96
N GLY A 271 23.04 14.03 2.69
CA GLY A 271 24.13 13.82 3.64
C GLY A 271 24.07 12.46 4.36
N GLU A 272 25.20 12.05 4.92
CA GLU A 272 25.40 10.71 5.49
C GLU A 272 24.42 10.37 6.62
N LYS A 273 24.05 11.33 7.46
CA LYS A 273 23.10 11.15 8.56
C LYS A 273 21.69 10.69 8.11
N TYR A 274 21.34 10.96 6.85
CA TYR A 274 20.06 10.54 6.27
C TYR A 274 20.08 9.14 5.70
N SER A 275 21.25 8.50 5.57
CA SER A 275 21.40 7.20 4.96
C SER A 275 21.33 6.07 5.99
N LYS A 276 20.39 5.13 5.80
CA LYS A 276 20.29 3.90 6.59
C LYS A 276 19.81 2.77 5.68
N THR A 277 20.77 2.06 5.10
CA THR A 277 20.46 0.93 4.22
C THR A 277 19.71 -0.17 4.98
N ARG A 278 18.58 -0.64 4.42
CA ARG A 278 17.73 -1.68 4.98
C ARG A 278 17.42 -2.74 3.95
N GLN A 279 17.43 -3.99 4.39
CA GLN A 279 16.86 -5.11 3.66
C GLN A 279 15.56 -5.52 4.36
N PHE A 280 14.44 -5.36 3.67
CA PHE A 280 13.14 -5.72 4.20
C PHE A 280 12.87 -7.20 3.96
N LYS A 281 12.29 -7.88 4.96
CA LYS A 281 11.86 -9.27 4.81
C LYS A 281 10.48 -9.32 4.17
N THR A 282 10.35 -10.07 3.10
CA THR A 282 9.06 -10.33 2.47
C THR A 282 8.19 -11.19 3.40
N ARG A 283 6.97 -10.77 3.67
CA ARG A 283 6.05 -11.45 4.59
C ARG A 283 5.35 -12.66 3.96
N SER A 284 5.25 -12.71 2.65
CA SER A 284 4.58 -13.79 1.93
C SER A 284 5.45 -15.03 1.87
N LYS A 285 4.97 -16.15 2.44
CA LYS A 285 5.62 -17.45 2.31
C LYS A 285 5.63 -18.00 0.87
N SER A 286 4.83 -17.43 -0.01
CA SER A 286 4.69 -17.77 -1.42
C SER A 286 5.33 -16.73 -2.35
N ALA A 287 6.06 -15.76 -1.80
CA ALA A 287 6.80 -14.81 -2.60
C ALA A 287 7.84 -15.57 -3.41
N GLN A 288 7.93 -15.28 -4.69
CA GLN A 288 9.04 -15.73 -5.50
C GLN A 288 10.27 -14.94 -5.02
N GLU A 289 11.17 -15.59 -4.27
CA GLU A 289 12.33 -14.96 -3.61
C GLU A 289 13.26 -14.24 -4.59
N ALA A 290 13.16 -14.54 -5.89
CA ALA A 290 13.96 -13.96 -6.95
C ALA A 290 13.50 -12.55 -7.39
N HIS A 291 12.26 -12.13 -7.02
CA HIS A 291 11.73 -10.86 -7.48
C HIS A 291 12.20 -9.68 -6.62
N GLU A 292 12.47 -8.55 -7.27
CA GLU A 292 12.68 -7.27 -6.59
C GLU A 292 11.34 -6.56 -6.32
N ALA A 293 11.39 -5.55 -5.43
CA ALA A 293 10.34 -4.58 -5.24
C ALA A 293 10.17 -3.69 -6.48
N ILE A 294 9.05 -2.98 -6.56
CA ILE A 294 8.85 -1.94 -7.57
C ILE A 294 9.70 -0.73 -7.20
N ARG A 295 10.68 -0.41 -8.04
CA ARG A 295 11.63 0.68 -7.84
C ARG A 295 12.02 1.35 -9.17
N PRO A 296 12.57 2.56 -9.15
CA PRO A 296 13.24 3.12 -10.33
C PRO A 296 14.41 2.22 -10.77
N THR A 297 14.58 2.07 -12.07
CA THR A 297 15.78 1.39 -12.63
C THR A 297 17.06 2.18 -12.35
N TYR A 298 16.94 3.52 -12.39
CA TYR A 298 18.01 4.47 -12.13
C TYR A 298 17.61 5.42 -11.00
N PRO A 299 18.03 5.16 -9.75
CA PRO A 299 17.66 5.99 -8.59
C PRO A 299 18.07 7.46 -8.73
N GLU A 300 19.16 7.73 -9.45
CA GLU A 300 19.64 9.08 -9.74
C GLU A 300 18.68 9.92 -10.61
N THR A 301 17.71 9.29 -11.26
CA THR A 301 16.71 9.96 -12.08
C THR A 301 15.46 10.20 -11.26
N SER A 302 15.28 11.41 -10.72
CA SER A 302 14.11 11.75 -9.87
C SER A 302 12.82 11.99 -10.65
N SER A 303 12.90 12.21 -11.98
CA SER A 303 11.74 12.47 -12.85
C SER A 303 11.90 11.80 -14.22
N VAL A 304 10.79 11.57 -14.90
CA VAL A 304 10.78 10.94 -16.24
C VAL A 304 10.00 11.77 -17.25
N THR A 305 10.29 11.57 -18.52
CA THR A 305 9.47 12.06 -19.63
C THR A 305 8.26 11.14 -19.82
N GLY A 306 7.14 11.68 -20.26
CA GLY A 306 5.91 10.93 -20.49
C GLY A 306 4.67 11.73 -20.13
N SER A 307 3.52 11.07 -20.08
CA SER A 307 2.25 11.65 -19.65
C SER A 307 2.30 12.11 -18.19
N GLN A 308 1.37 12.99 -17.82
CA GLN A 308 1.28 13.49 -16.44
C GLN A 308 1.05 12.33 -15.42
N ASN A 309 0.31 11.29 -15.81
CA ASN A 309 0.08 10.14 -14.96
C ASN A 309 1.35 9.29 -14.78
N GLU A 310 2.14 9.11 -15.83
CA GLU A 310 3.43 8.42 -15.74
C GLU A 310 4.41 9.17 -14.83
N LYS A 311 4.48 10.50 -14.95
CA LYS A 311 5.32 11.34 -14.08
C LYS A 311 4.90 11.22 -12.61
N LYS A 312 3.60 11.35 -12.32
CA LYS A 312 3.08 11.24 -10.94
C LYS A 312 3.34 9.86 -10.32
N LEU A 313 3.09 8.79 -11.07
CA LEU A 313 3.28 7.43 -10.54
C LEU A 313 4.76 7.12 -10.35
N TYR A 314 5.62 7.56 -11.29
CA TYR A 314 7.07 7.41 -11.17
C TYR A 314 7.61 8.15 -9.95
N GLU A 315 7.21 9.40 -9.75
CA GLU A 315 7.61 10.21 -8.59
C GLU A 315 7.21 9.53 -7.26
N LEU A 316 6.01 8.97 -7.20
CA LEU A 316 5.53 8.21 -6.04
C LEU A 316 6.43 6.99 -5.76
N ILE A 317 6.78 6.23 -6.81
CA ILE A 317 7.66 5.04 -6.69
C ILE A 317 9.07 5.47 -6.28
N TRP A 318 9.60 6.53 -6.89
CA TRP A 318 10.92 7.06 -6.58
C TRP A 318 11.02 7.50 -5.13
N LYS A 319 10.11 8.37 -4.69
CA LYS A 319 10.05 8.88 -3.30
C LYS A 319 9.97 7.74 -2.29
N ARG A 320 9.14 6.75 -2.52
CA ARG A 320 9.00 5.58 -1.63
C ARG A 320 10.29 4.77 -1.56
N THR A 321 10.93 4.53 -2.69
CA THR A 321 12.18 3.78 -2.76
C THR A 321 13.29 4.49 -2.00
N ILE A 322 13.50 5.79 -2.25
CA ILE A 322 14.53 6.59 -1.55
C ILE A 322 14.23 6.62 -0.05
N ALA A 323 13.01 6.97 0.34
CA ALA A 323 12.60 7.04 1.75
C ALA A 323 12.82 5.72 2.49
N SER A 324 12.60 4.58 1.82
CA SER A 324 12.80 3.26 2.43
C SER A 324 14.24 3.00 2.88
N GLN A 325 15.21 3.68 2.28
CA GLN A 325 16.64 3.56 2.56
C GLN A 325 17.20 4.76 3.35
N MET A 326 16.32 5.66 3.80
CA MET A 326 16.70 6.80 4.64
C MET A 326 16.59 6.46 6.14
N SER A 327 17.25 7.27 6.96
CA SER A 327 17.20 7.15 8.42
C SER A 327 15.79 7.34 8.96
N ASP A 328 15.52 6.74 10.12
CA ASP A 328 14.27 6.95 10.84
C ASP A 328 14.10 8.43 11.18
N ALA A 329 12.88 8.90 11.24
CA ALA A 329 12.58 10.19 11.81
C ALA A 329 12.56 10.08 13.34
N GLU A 330 13.21 11.05 14.01
CA GLU A 330 13.21 11.16 15.47
C GLU A 330 12.16 12.19 15.88
N VAL A 331 11.27 11.78 16.75
CA VAL A 331 10.18 12.60 17.25
C VAL A 331 10.22 12.66 18.77
N GLU A 332 9.71 13.74 19.30
CA GLU A 332 9.52 13.91 20.73
C GLU A 332 8.03 14.16 20.97
N ARG A 333 7.40 13.24 21.68
CA ARG A 333 5.98 13.36 22.05
C ARG A 333 5.87 13.89 23.46
N THR A 334 5.28 15.06 23.58
CA THR A 334 4.97 15.70 24.84
C THR A 334 3.50 15.48 25.18
N THR A 335 3.25 15.01 26.39
CA THR A 335 1.90 14.89 26.98
C THR A 335 1.84 15.80 28.19
N ILE A 336 0.90 16.73 28.19
CA ILE A 336 0.61 17.63 29.32
C ILE A 336 -0.68 17.13 29.97
N LEU A 337 -0.63 16.93 31.28
CA LEU A 337 -1.81 16.64 32.10
C LEU A 337 -2.18 17.93 32.86
N ILE A 338 -3.43 18.36 32.68
CA ILE A 338 -3.99 19.53 33.37
C ILE A 338 -4.98 19.03 34.41
N GLY A 339 -4.71 19.35 35.65
CA GLY A 339 -5.58 19.00 36.79
C GLY A 339 -6.53 20.14 37.15
N MET A 340 -7.60 19.79 37.84
CA MET A 340 -8.59 20.69 38.44
C MET A 340 -8.51 20.55 39.97
N ASN A 341 -8.69 21.63 40.70
CA ASN A 341 -8.68 21.62 42.16
C ASN A 341 -9.88 20.94 42.82
N ASN A 342 -11.00 20.79 42.05
CA ASN A 342 -12.30 20.30 42.57
C ASN A 342 -12.78 18.97 41.92
N SER A 343 -11.94 18.30 41.08
CA SER A 343 -12.31 17.05 40.42
C SER A 343 -11.09 16.17 40.16
N PRO A 344 -11.23 14.84 40.20
CA PRO A 344 -10.18 13.91 39.82
C PRO A 344 -10.02 13.79 38.29
N VAL A 345 -10.94 14.36 37.51
CA VAL A 345 -10.84 14.33 36.05
C VAL A 345 -9.73 15.27 35.61
N THR A 346 -8.86 14.79 34.75
CA THR A 346 -7.77 15.57 34.16
C THR A 346 -8.04 15.84 32.68
N PHE A 347 -7.49 16.93 32.17
CA PHE A 347 -7.42 17.16 30.73
C PHE A 347 -6.04 16.75 30.21
N THR A 348 -6.00 16.16 29.02
CA THR A 348 -4.77 15.69 28.38
C THR A 348 -4.57 16.41 27.07
N ALA A 349 -3.42 17.06 26.91
CA ALA A 349 -2.96 17.59 25.65
C ALA A 349 -1.76 16.79 25.15
N THR A 350 -1.72 16.48 23.87
CA THR A 350 -0.61 15.77 23.26
C THR A 350 -0.08 16.56 22.07
N GLY A 351 1.22 16.78 22.04
CA GLY A 351 1.92 17.39 20.90
C GLY A 351 3.10 16.53 20.47
N GLU A 352 3.51 16.69 19.23
CA GLU A 352 4.67 16.01 18.69
C GLU A 352 5.59 16.99 17.97
N VAL A 353 6.87 16.94 18.29
CA VAL A 353 7.90 17.73 17.64
C VAL A 353 8.86 16.80 16.91
N ILE A 354 9.11 17.08 15.64
CA ILE A 354 10.12 16.37 14.85
C ILE A 354 11.49 16.95 15.19
N LYS A 355 12.35 16.17 15.80
CA LYS A 355 13.74 16.54 16.12
C LYS A 355 14.67 16.32 14.94
N PHE A 356 14.43 15.23 14.21
CA PHE A 356 15.12 14.89 12.97
C PHE A 356 14.10 14.31 11.99
N ASP A 357 13.99 14.91 10.82
CA ASP A 357 12.96 14.55 9.83
C ASP A 357 13.23 13.20 9.14
N GLY A 358 14.50 12.77 9.02
CA GLY A 358 14.84 11.49 8.42
C GLY A 358 14.16 11.28 7.06
N PHE A 359 13.51 10.14 6.87
CA PHE A 359 12.81 9.81 5.66
C PHE A 359 11.59 10.72 5.36
N LEU A 360 11.02 11.37 6.37
CA LEU A 360 9.88 12.29 6.21
C LEU A 360 10.22 13.50 5.34
N LYS A 361 11.52 13.80 5.17
CA LYS A 361 11.98 14.82 4.24
C LYS A 361 11.60 14.56 2.79
N VAL A 362 11.49 13.29 2.43
CA VAL A 362 11.19 12.85 1.05
C VAL A 362 9.76 12.32 0.92
N TYR A 363 9.28 11.59 1.93
CA TYR A 363 8.04 10.85 1.81
C TYR A 363 7.32 10.64 3.14
N SER A 364 6.00 10.84 3.14
CA SER A 364 5.09 10.42 4.21
C SER A 364 4.00 9.51 3.63
N GLU A 365 3.61 8.48 4.36
CA GLU A 365 2.50 7.60 3.96
C GLU A 365 1.14 8.27 4.16
N SER A 366 0.17 7.86 3.34
CA SER A 366 -1.24 8.21 3.55
C SER A 366 -1.92 7.19 4.46
N THR A 367 -2.87 7.64 5.28
CA THR A 367 -3.71 6.79 6.11
C THR A 367 -5.15 6.76 5.57
N ASP A 368 -5.87 5.66 5.80
CA ASP A 368 -7.29 5.53 5.40
C ASP A 368 -8.24 6.30 6.35
N THR A 369 -7.72 6.86 7.42
CA THR A 369 -8.51 7.66 8.37
C THR A 369 -8.60 9.09 7.86
N GLU A 370 -9.80 9.51 7.51
CA GLU A 370 -10.15 10.89 7.11
C GLU A 370 -10.00 11.92 8.26
N ASN A 371 -9.49 11.52 9.40
CA ASN A 371 -9.19 12.44 10.48
C ASN A 371 -7.93 13.23 10.14
N GLY A 372 -8.09 14.19 9.22
CA GLY A 372 -7.11 15.21 8.87
C GLY A 372 -6.80 16.21 10.00
N GLU A 373 -7.03 15.83 11.24
CA GLU A 373 -6.75 16.64 12.44
C GLU A 373 -5.44 16.26 13.15
N ASP A 374 -4.55 15.50 12.53
CA ASP A 374 -3.14 15.49 12.93
C ASP A 374 -2.43 16.76 12.42
N GLU A 375 -3.05 17.94 12.64
CA GLU A 375 -2.28 19.17 12.70
C GLU A 375 -1.23 18.96 13.77
N LYS A 376 0.04 19.09 13.38
CA LYS A 376 1.21 19.01 14.26
C LYS A 376 1.08 20.13 15.29
N TYR A 377 0.34 19.86 16.35
CA TYR A 377 0.10 20.83 17.40
C TYR A 377 1.40 20.97 18.20
N ILE A 378 2.04 22.10 18.05
CA ILE A 378 3.22 22.46 18.86
C ILE A 378 2.67 22.98 20.17
N LEU A 379 2.86 22.22 21.23
CA LEU A 379 2.48 22.64 22.57
C LEU A 379 3.41 23.78 23.05
N PRO A 380 2.86 24.81 23.73
CA PRO A 380 3.66 25.82 24.34
C PRO A 380 4.53 25.24 25.46
N LYS A 381 5.59 25.94 25.80
CA LYS A 381 6.44 25.58 26.93
C LYS A 381 5.72 25.90 28.25
N VAL A 382 5.45 24.86 29.02
CA VAL A 382 4.85 24.97 30.35
C VAL A 382 5.64 24.13 31.33
N GLU A 383 5.52 24.47 32.63
CA GLU A 383 6.19 23.76 33.72
C GLU A 383 5.15 23.12 34.65
N LYS A 384 5.54 22.03 35.31
CA LYS A 384 4.68 21.39 36.30
C LYS A 384 4.34 22.34 37.44
N GLY A 385 3.08 22.44 37.81
CA GLY A 385 2.58 23.36 38.84
C GLY A 385 2.18 24.74 38.28
N MET A 386 2.40 25.02 36.99
CA MET A 386 1.99 26.28 36.38
C MET A 386 0.46 26.39 36.34
N ASN A 387 -0.08 27.52 36.77
CA ASN A 387 -1.51 27.81 36.65
C ASN A 387 -1.88 28.11 35.19
N LEU A 388 -3.06 27.65 34.82
CA LEU A 388 -3.63 27.82 33.49
C LEU A 388 -4.98 28.52 33.60
N LEU A 389 -5.22 29.45 32.72
CA LEU A 389 -6.53 30.00 32.45
C LEU A 389 -7.13 29.22 31.28
N TYR A 390 -8.46 29.24 31.18
CA TYR A 390 -9.14 28.67 30.02
C TYR A 390 -9.88 29.76 29.25
N GLU A 391 -9.87 29.65 27.91
CA GLU A 391 -10.66 30.48 27.03
C GLU A 391 -12.07 29.90 26.90
N THR A 392 -12.15 28.61 26.60
CA THR A 392 -13.39 27.88 26.44
C THR A 392 -13.25 26.45 26.92
N ILE A 393 -14.32 25.90 27.52
CA ILE A 393 -14.48 24.46 27.78
C ILE A 393 -15.82 24.05 27.19
N THR A 394 -15.79 23.15 26.22
CA THR A 394 -16.95 22.76 25.44
C THR A 394 -17.20 21.25 25.51
N ALA A 395 -18.47 20.86 25.67
CA ALA A 395 -18.89 19.48 25.54
C ALA A 395 -19.47 19.26 24.13
N THR A 396 -18.91 18.33 23.38
CA THR A 396 -19.36 17.98 22.04
C THR A 396 -19.91 16.58 22.02
N GLN A 397 -21.16 16.42 21.58
CA GLN A 397 -21.73 15.09 21.37
C GLN A 397 -21.04 14.43 20.17
N LYS A 398 -20.51 13.25 20.38
CA LYS A 398 -19.91 12.41 19.35
C LYS A 398 -20.67 11.09 19.27
N PHE A 399 -20.92 10.67 18.05
CA PHE A 399 -21.55 9.40 17.76
C PHE A 399 -20.52 8.41 17.25
N THR A 400 -20.62 7.15 17.68
CA THR A 400 -19.84 6.09 17.06
C THR A 400 -20.32 5.90 15.62
N SER A 401 -19.39 5.71 14.70
CA SER A 401 -19.68 5.49 13.29
C SER A 401 -19.49 4.02 12.93
N PRO A 402 -20.28 3.46 12.01
CA PRO A 402 -20.02 2.13 11.49
C PRO A 402 -18.65 2.07 10.81
N PRO A 403 -18.09 0.85 10.61
CA PRO A 403 -16.89 0.72 9.82
C PRO A 403 -17.12 1.28 8.40
N PRO A 404 -16.15 1.96 7.80
CA PRO A 404 -16.32 2.51 6.45
C PRO A 404 -16.48 1.40 5.41
N ARG A 405 -17.18 1.69 4.31
CA ARG A 405 -17.22 0.84 3.13
C ARG A 405 -15.82 0.66 2.56
N TYR A 406 -15.59 -0.48 1.93
CA TYR A 406 -14.33 -0.68 1.24
C TYR A 406 -14.18 0.29 0.06
N THR A 407 -13.03 0.95 0.01
CA THR A 407 -12.49 1.57 -1.20
C THR A 407 -11.71 0.50 -1.98
N GLU A 408 -11.33 0.77 -3.24
CA GLU A 408 -10.44 -0.13 -3.99
C GLU A 408 -9.16 -0.42 -3.20
N ALA A 409 -8.54 0.60 -2.62
CA ALA A 409 -7.32 0.47 -1.83
C ALA A 409 -7.50 -0.41 -0.60
N SER A 410 -8.55 -0.18 0.18
CA SER A 410 -8.80 -0.96 1.41
C SER A 410 -9.27 -2.38 1.12
N LEU A 411 -9.94 -2.62 -0.02
CA LEU A 411 -10.31 -3.97 -0.47
C LEU A 411 -9.08 -4.77 -0.90
N VAL A 412 -8.18 -4.18 -1.70
CA VAL A 412 -6.91 -4.80 -2.09
C VAL A 412 -6.09 -5.15 -0.86
N LYS A 413 -5.97 -4.23 0.11
CA LYS A 413 -5.31 -4.48 1.39
C LYS A 413 -5.93 -5.67 2.12
N LYS A 414 -7.26 -5.72 2.19
CA LYS A 414 -7.98 -6.82 2.87
C LYS A 414 -7.78 -8.16 2.19
N LEU A 415 -7.79 -8.19 0.86
CA LEU A 415 -7.50 -9.41 0.08
C LEU A 415 -6.07 -9.90 0.32
N GLU A 416 -5.09 -8.99 0.32
CA GLU A 416 -3.69 -9.31 0.63
C GLU A 416 -3.53 -9.87 2.04
N GLU A 417 -4.12 -9.24 3.06
CA GLU A 417 -4.10 -9.70 4.46
C GLU A 417 -4.65 -11.13 4.61
N LEU A 418 -5.67 -11.47 3.85
CA LEU A 418 -6.29 -12.79 3.84
C LEU A 418 -5.56 -13.80 2.93
N GLY A 419 -4.52 -13.39 2.21
CA GLY A 419 -3.80 -14.23 1.25
C GLY A 419 -4.61 -14.58 0.00
N ILE A 420 -5.65 -13.80 -0.31
CA ILE A 420 -6.58 -13.99 -1.42
C ILE A 420 -6.14 -13.13 -2.60
N GLY A 421 -6.08 -13.74 -3.77
CA GLY A 421 -5.54 -13.07 -4.96
C GLY A 421 -4.02 -13.11 -5.04
N ARG A 422 -3.48 -12.41 -6.01
CA ARG A 422 -2.05 -12.24 -6.32
C ARG A 422 -1.88 -10.93 -7.10
N PRO A 423 -0.64 -10.43 -7.28
CA PRO A 423 -0.37 -9.22 -8.06
C PRO A 423 -1.07 -9.15 -9.42
N SER A 424 -1.20 -10.28 -10.12
CA SER A 424 -1.88 -10.37 -11.40
C SER A 424 -3.42 -10.35 -11.34
N THR A 425 -4.03 -10.47 -10.15
CA THR A 425 -5.50 -10.62 -10.01
C THR A 425 -6.20 -9.48 -9.29
N TYR A 426 -5.48 -8.62 -8.57
CA TYR A 426 -6.13 -7.52 -7.85
C TYR A 426 -6.86 -6.54 -8.79
N ALA A 427 -6.24 -6.16 -9.89
CA ALA A 427 -6.83 -5.22 -10.83
C ALA A 427 -8.03 -5.77 -11.63
N PRO A 428 -8.07 -7.05 -12.05
CA PRO A 428 -9.24 -7.62 -12.72
C PRO A 428 -10.41 -7.96 -11.81
N THR A 429 -10.22 -8.07 -10.49
CA THR A 429 -11.27 -8.40 -9.52
C THR A 429 -12.14 -7.23 -9.18
#